data_5782b2eef44d46bd3f60ae8d18dae1e0
#
_entry.id   5782b2eef44d46bd3f60ae8d18dae1e0
#
_cell.length_a   1.000
_cell.length_b   1.000
_cell.length_c   1.000
_cell.angle_alpha   90.00
_cell.angle_beta   90.00
_cell.angle_gamma   90.00
#
_symmetry.space_group_name_H-M   'P 1'
#
loop_
_entity.id
_entity.type
_entity.pdbx_description
1 polymer ?
#
loop_
_entity_poly.entity_id
_entity_poly.type
_entity_poly.pdbx_seq_one_letter_code
_entity_poly.pdbx_strand_id
1 'polypeptide(L)'
;MLTKKTPTPEEASWSAALATFDDWQRARGMGEKTRRAYGVDLTQLGQWAAGRGLGPAALSHRDLRRFAAVLGERGAAKSTVARKLAAIRTFHRHLVERGEIEANPADLVSSPKKDAYLPQVLKPAEVVELLERIPAGTPLDLRDRAMFELAYAAGLRAEELVNLDTDSADPDAEQVRVEGKGGRTRVVPAGEHAWRAIDRYVTRGRPALDAGESRALFLSKSGRRLSTSDVRRRLKLQARRVGISPHTLRHSFATHLLEGGADLRSIQELLGHASISTTQTYTRVESGRLKTAYARSHPRA
;
A
#
# COMPACT_ATOMS: atom_id res chain seq x y z
N MET A 1 -22.09 -30.67 -15.51
CA MET A 1 -22.51 -29.47 -16.27
C MET A 1 -23.09 -28.47 -15.30
N LEU A 2 -22.35 -27.41 -14.98
CA LEU A 2 -22.85 -26.29 -14.17
C LEU A 2 -23.72 -25.44 -15.12
N THR A 3 -25.03 -25.50 -14.96
CA THR A 3 -25.98 -24.61 -15.65
C THR A 3 -25.66 -23.17 -15.24
N LYS A 4 -25.14 -22.35 -16.17
CA LYS A 4 -25.04 -20.92 -16.01
C LYS A 4 -26.44 -20.35 -15.77
N LYS A 5 -26.72 -19.95 -14.53
CA LYS A 5 -27.96 -19.27 -14.17
C LYS A 5 -28.02 -17.95 -14.94
N THR A 6 -29.09 -17.76 -15.74
CA THR A 6 -29.34 -16.46 -16.38
C THR A 6 -29.44 -15.36 -15.32
N PRO A 7 -28.74 -14.24 -15.48
CA PRO A 7 -28.78 -13.13 -14.50
C PRO A 7 -30.18 -12.54 -14.44
N THR A 8 -30.60 -12.11 -13.25
CA THR A 8 -31.85 -11.35 -13.09
C THR A 8 -31.76 -9.97 -13.76
N PRO A 9 -32.89 -9.30 -14.07
CA PRO A 9 -32.87 -7.94 -14.60
C PRO A 9 -32.05 -6.97 -13.74
N GLU A 10 -32.13 -7.09 -12.42
CA GLU A 10 -31.37 -6.27 -11.49
C GLU A 10 -29.87 -6.59 -11.54
N GLU A 11 -29.50 -7.88 -11.61
CA GLU A 11 -28.10 -8.29 -11.76
C GLU A 11 -27.48 -7.76 -13.06
N ALA A 12 -28.24 -7.78 -14.15
CA ALA A 12 -27.83 -7.21 -15.43
C ALA A 12 -27.69 -5.68 -15.34
N SER A 13 -28.62 -4.99 -14.70
CA SER A 13 -28.58 -3.55 -14.45
C SER A 13 -27.36 -3.14 -13.61
N TRP A 14 -27.05 -3.87 -12.53
CA TRP A 14 -25.85 -3.66 -11.74
C TRP A 14 -24.56 -3.86 -12.54
N SER A 15 -24.52 -4.90 -13.35
CA SER A 15 -23.33 -5.17 -14.19
C SER A 15 -23.05 -4.02 -15.18
N ALA A 16 -24.10 -3.51 -15.83
CA ALA A 16 -24.01 -2.36 -16.75
C ALA A 16 -23.55 -1.09 -16.02
N ALA A 17 -24.16 -0.77 -14.87
CA ALA A 17 -23.82 0.40 -14.09
C ALA A 17 -22.37 0.36 -13.55
N LEU A 18 -21.87 -0.82 -13.16
CA LEU A 18 -20.49 -0.98 -12.70
C LEU A 18 -19.48 -0.84 -13.83
N ALA A 19 -19.83 -1.28 -15.04
CA ALA A 19 -18.98 -1.10 -16.24
C ALA A 19 -18.83 0.38 -16.58
N THR A 20 -19.94 1.14 -16.66
CA THR A 20 -19.90 2.58 -16.91
C THR A 20 -19.17 3.35 -15.82
N PHE A 21 -19.29 2.90 -14.57
CA PHE A 21 -18.55 3.50 -13.46
C PHE A 21 -17.04 3.25 -13.55
N ASP A 22 -16.58 2.06 -13.97
CA ASP A 22 -15.14 1.81 -14.17
C ASP A 22 -14.58 2.70 -15.27
N ASP A 23 -15.31 2.90 -16.38
CA ASP A 23 -14.91 3.81 -17.45
C ASP A 23 -14.85 5.27 -16.96
N TRP A 24 -15.83 5.70 -16.18
CA TRP A 24 -15.85 7.03 -15.55
C TRP A 24 -14.65 7.23 -14.60
N GLN A 25 -14.31 6.24 -13.80
CA GLN A 25 -13.12 6.27 -12.93
C GLN A 25 -11.83 6.34 -13.74
N ARG A 26 -11.78 5.60 -14.85
CA ARG A 26 -10.64 5.58 -15.77
C ARG A 26 -10.40 6.94 -16.41
N ALA A 27 -11.46 7.56 -16.89
CA ALA A 27 -11.41 8.91 -17.49
C ALA A 27 -10.93 9.99 -16.50
N ARG A 28 -11.14 9.77 -15.18
CA ARG A 28 -10.66 10.66 -14.10
C ARG A 28 -9.26 10.30 -13.58
N GLY A 29 -8.55 9.39 -14.22
CA GLY A 29 -7.20 8.98 -13.82
C GLY A 29 -7.13 8.26 -12.48
N MET A 30 -8.22 7.63 -12.04
CA MET A 30 -8.19 6.85 -10.80
C MET A 30 -7.32 5.61 -10.97
N GLY A 31 -6.38 5.42 -10.04
CA GLY A 31 -5.43 4.30 -10.10
C GLY A 31 -6.11 2.94 -10.09
N GLU A 32 -5.57 1.99 -10.85
CA GLU A 32 -6.14 0.64 -11.06
C GLU A 32 -6.48 -0.08 -9.76
N LYS A 33 -5.60 0.02 -8.73
CA LYS A 33 -5.87 -0.59 -7.41
C LYS A 33 -7.14 -0.06 -6.75
N THR A 34 -7.37 1.26 -6.84
CA THR A 34 -8.57 1.89 -6.30
C THR A 34 -9.80 1.44 -7.05
N ARG A 35 -9.72 1.43 -8.40
CA ARG A 35 -10.83 0.96 -9.26
C ARG A 35 -11.18 -0.48 -8.96
N ARG A 36 -10.19 -1.37 -8.88
CA ARG A 36 -10.39 -2.78 -8.53
C ARG A 36 -11.03 -2.95 -7.13
N ALA A 37 -10.55 -2.19 -6.13
CA ALA A 37 -11.10 -2.25 -4.79
C ALA A 37 -12.56 -1.77 -4.75
N TYR A 38 -12.87 -0.67 -5.44
CA TYR A 38 -14.23 -0.16 -5.57
C TYR A 38 -15.14 -1.12 -6.34
N GLY A 39 -14.63 -1.73 -7.42
CA GLY A 39 -15.37 -2.74 -8.18
C GLY A 39 -15.79 -3.93 -7.30
N VAL A 40 -14.85 -4.48 -6.51
CA VAL A 40 -15.15 -5.57 -5.57
C VAL A 40 -16.20 -5.14 -4.52
N ASP A 41 -16.06 -3.93 -3.95
CA ASP A 41 -16.98 -3.43 -2.93
C ASP A 41 -18.39 -3.22 -3.48
N LEU A 42 -18.50 -2.67 -4.67
CA LEU A 42 -19.78 -2.39 -5.33
C LEU A 42 -20.41 -3.66 -5.90
N THR A 43 -19.63 -4.64 -6.34
CA THR A 43 -20.17 -5.95 -6.71
C THR A 43 -20.87 -6.61 -5.51
N GLN A 44 -20.30 -6.52 -4.31
CA GLN A 44 -20.95 -7.05 -3.10
C GLN A 44 -22.23 -6.28 -2.75
N LEU A 45 -22.26 -4.95 -2.93
CA LEU A 45 -23.48 -4.16 -2.78
C LEU A 45 -24.53 -4.59 -3.81
N GLY A 46 -24.15 -4.72 -5.08
CA GLY A 46 -25.03 -5.11 -6.16
C GLY A 46 -25.66 -6.49 -5.95
N GLN A 47 -24.88 -7.47 -5.53
CA GLN A 47 -25.40 -8.81 -5.17
C GLN A 47 -26.41 -8.73 -4.00
N TRP A 48 -26.12 -7.93 -2.97
CA TRP A 48 -27.01 -7.76 -1.83
C TRP A 48 -28.31 -7.03 -2.24
N ALA A 49 -28.24 -6.02 -3.10
CA ALA A 49 -29.36 -5.23 -3.58
C ALA A 49 -30.24 -6.00 -4.57
N ALA A 50 -29.63 -6.67 -5.57
CA ALA A 50 -30.35 -7.48 -6.55
C ALA A 50 -31.14 -8.61 -5.88
N GLY A 51 -30.61 -9.25 -4.84
CA GLY A 51 -31.36 -10.23 -4.04
C GLY A 51 -32.59 -9.65 -3.30
N ARG A 52 -32.82 -8.33 -3.38
CA ARG A 52 -33.96 -7.59 -2.84
C ARG A 52 -34.79 -6.90 -3.92
N GLY A 53 -34.50 -7.17 -5.19
CA GLY A 53 -35.16 -6.52 -6.31
C GLY A 53 -34.80 -5.04 -6.48
N LEU A 54 -33.61 -4.61 -5.96
CA LEU A 54 -33.19 -3.21 -6.01
C LEU A 54 -32.09 -3.01 -7.05
N GLY A 55 -32.38 -2.20 -8.06
CA GLY A 55 -31.39 -1.72 -9.04
C GLY A 55 -30.49 -0.62 -8.48
N PRO A 56 -29.43 -0.21 -9.25
CA PRO A 56 -28.46 0.78 -8.82
C PRO A 56 -29.05 2.14 -8.41
N ALA A 57 -30.00 2.63 -9.19
CA ALA A 57 -30.65 3.92 -8.96
C ALA A 57 -31.79 3.88 -7.91
N ALA A 58 -32.24 2.69 -7.50
CA ALA A 58 -33.36 2.50 -6.58
C ALA A 58 -32.96 2.48 -5.11
N LEU A 59 -31.65 2.51 -4.81
CA LEU A 59 -31.17 2.43 -3.43
C LEU A 59 -31.43 3.71 -2.64
N SER A 60 -32.13 3.56 -1.53
CA SER A 60 -32.32 4.63 -0.54
C SER A 60 -31.21 4.67 0.50
N HIS A 61 -31.12 5.79 1.25
CA HIS A 61 -30.21 5.89 2.39
C HIS A 61 -30.49 4.83 3.47
N ARG A 62 -31.75 4.35 3.59
CA ARG A 62 -32.14 3.29 4.53
C ARG A 62 -31.57 1.95 4.11
N ASP A 63 -31.57 1.65 2.81
CA ASP A 63 -30.99 0.42 2.27
C ASP A 63 -29.48 0.41 2.47
N LEU A 64 -28.81 1.53 2.24
CA LEU A 64 -27.36 1.65 2.46
C LEU A 64 -26.99 1.50 3.95
N ARG A 65 -27.79 2.04 4.87
CA ARG A 65 -27.62 1.81 6.32
C ARG A 65 -27.79 0.33 6.67
N ARG A 66 -28.81 -0.33 6.10
CA ARG A 66 -29.03 -1.76 6.31
C ARG A 66 -27.86 -2.59 5.77
N PHE A 67 -27.36 -2.27 4.59
CA PHE A 67 -26.16 -2.94 4.06
C PHE A 67 -24.96 -2.75 4.97
N ALA A 68 -24.72 -1.54 5.48
CA ALA A 68 -23.63 -1.27 6.42
C ALA A 68 -23.79 -2.06 7.73
N ALA A 69 -25.02 -2.21 8.26
CA ALA A 69 -25.31 -3.02 9.44
C ALA A 69 -24.99 -4.51 9.18
N VAL A 70 -25.44 -5.07 8.06
CA VAL A 70 -25.14 -6.46 7.66
C VAL A 70 -23.63 -6.70 7.55
N LEU A 71 -22.85 -5.73 7.07
CA LEU A 71 -21.39 -5.86 7.06
C LEU A 71 -20.82 -5.92 8.48
N GLY A 72 -21.34 -5.12 9.41
CA GLY A 72 -20.96 -5.14 10.82
C GLY A 72 -21.30 -6.47 11.51
N GLU A 73 -22.51 -6.98 11.30
CA GLU A 73 -22.97 -8.29 11.81
C GLU A 73 -22.09 -9.45 11.31
N ARG A 74 -21.56 -9.34 10.10
CA ARG A 74 -20.59 -10.30 9.53
C ARG A 74 -19.16 -10.10 10.02
N GLY A 75 -18.93 -9.24 11.01
CA GLY A 75 -17.61 -9.00 11.59
C GLY A 75 -16.68 -8.14 10.73
N ALA A 76 -17.19 -7.37 9.77
CA ALA A 76 -16.34 -6.49 8.98
C ALA A 76 -15.75 -5.38 9.86
N ALA A 77 -14.42 -5.18 9.77
CA ALA A 77 -13.75 -4.09 10.47
C ALA A 77 -14.33 -2.72 10.10
N LYS A 78 -14.39 -1.78 11.06
CA LYS A 78 -14.89 -0.40 10.85
C LYS A 78 -14.22 0.29 9.67
N SER A 79 -12.91 0.08 9.48
CA SER A 79 -12.17 0.61 8.32
C SER A 79 -12.64 0.02 6.97
N THR A 80 -13.03 -1.26 6.95
CA THR A 80 -13.59 -1.92 5.78
C THR A 80 -14.96 -1.34 5.44
N VAL A 81 -15.85 -1.16 6.43
CA VAL A 81 -17.16 -0.54 6.23
C VAL A 81 -17.01 0.90 5.74
N ALA A 82 -16.10 1.68 6.34
CA ALA A 82 -15.84 3.06 5.92
C ALA A 82 -15.33 3.14 4.47
N ARG A 83 -14.43 2.23 4.06
CA ARG A 83 -13.96 2.17 2.66
C ARG A 83 -15.09 1.81 1.68
N LYS A 84 -15.92 0.85 2.03
CA LYS A 84 -17.09 0.47 1.20
C LYS A 84 -18.08 1.62 1.06
N LEU A 85 -18.37 2.34 2.13
CA LEU A 85 -19.22 3.53 2.07
C LEU A 85 -18.60 4.65 1.22
N ALA A 86 -17.28 4.79 1.21
CA ALA A 86 -16.59 5.73 0.31
C ALA A 86 -16.73 5.32 -1.17
N ALA A 87 -16.61 4.02 -1.49
CA ALA A 87 -16.87 3.51 -2.83
C ALA A 87 -18.33 3.76 -3.26
N ILE A 88 -19.28 3.49 -2.37
CA ILE A 88 -20.72 3.69 -2.59
C ILE A 88 -21.02 5.17 -2.84
N ARG A 89 -20.46 6.10 -2.05
CA ARG A 89 -20.63 7.55 -2.28
C ARG A 89 -20.10 7.97 -3.64
N THR A 90 -18.92 7.47 -4.01
CA THR A 90 -18.32 7.79 -5.30
C THR A 90 -19.16 7.25 -6.46
N PHE A 91 -19.71 6.06 -6.33
CA PHE A 91 -20.61 5.46 -7.31
C PHE A 91 -21.92 6.24 -7.47
N HIS A 92 -22.60 6.57 -6.38
CA HIS A 92 -23.84 7.36 -6.47
C HIS A 92 -23.59 8.78 -6.96
N ARG A 93 -22.42 9.38 -6.71
CA ARG A 93 -22.04 10.65 -7.34
C ARG A 93 -21.98 10.52 -8.86
N HIS A 94 -21.42 9.41 -9.37
CA HIS A 94 -21.43 9.12 -10.80
C HIS A 94 -22.87 9.01 -11.36
N LEU A 95 -23.80 8.36 -10.64
CA LEU A 95 -25.20 8.28 -11.05
C LEU A 95 -25.89 9.67 -11.06
N VAL A 96 -25.59 10.54 -10.09
CA VAL A 96 -26.06 11.94 -10.08
C VAL A 96 -25.53 12.70 -11.29
N GLU A 97 -24.24 12.61 -11.59
CA GLU A 97 -23.63 13.27 -12.74
C GLU A 97 -24.24 12.81 -14.09
N ARG A 98 -24.74 11.57 -14.14
CA ARG A 98 -25.45 11.02 -15.31
C ARG A 98 -26.95 11.39 -15.34
N GLY A 99 -27.46 12.02 -14.31
CA GLY A 99 -28.88 12.33 -14.20
C GLY A 99 -29.79 11.12 -13.91
N GLU A 100 -29.19 9.98 -13.50
CA GLU A 100 -29.94 8.76 -13.17
C GLU A 100 -30.63 8.83 -11.80
N ILE A 101 -30.10 9.67 -10.91
CA ILE A 101 -30.69 10.00 -9.60
C ILE A 101 -30.52 11.50 -9.33
N GLU A 102 -31.44 12.10 -8.57
CA GLU A 102 -31.42 13.54 -8.25
C GLU A 102 -30.38 13.87 -7.16
N ALA A 103 -30.23 13.00 -6.16
CA ALA A 103 -29.34 13.22 -5.01
C ALA A 103 -28.64 11.93 -4.60
N ASN A 104 -27.47 12.07 -3.99
CA ASN A 104 -26.68 10.93 -3.54
C ASN A 104 -27.19 10.39 -2.18
N PRO A 105 -27.87 9.24 -2.13
CA PRO A 105 -28.40 8.71 -0.88
C PRO A 105 -27.31 8.31 0.13
N ALA A 106 -26.07 8.10 -0.33
CA ALA A 106 -24.97 7.71 0.53
C ALA A 106 -24.40 8.88 1.36
N ASP A 107 -24.71 10.13 1.01
CA ASP A 107 -24.27 11.29 1.78
C ASP A 107 -25.00 11.38 3.13
N LEU A 108 -26.19 10.79 3.22
CA LEU A 108 -26.99 10.68 4.46
C LEU A 108 -26.55 9.50 5.35
N VAL A 109 -25.55 8.73 4.95
CA VAL A 109 -25.05 7.56 5.71
C VAL A 109 -23.74 7.92 6.38
N SER A 110 -23.74 7.97 7.72
CA SER A 110 -22.52 8.22 8.48
C SER A 110 -21.54 7.04 8.37
N SER A 111 -20.25 7.35 8.17
CA SER A 111 -19.20 6.35 8.28
C SER A 111 -18.93 6.01 9.74
N PRO A 112 -18.69 4.74 10.09
CA PRO A 112 -18.31 4.39 11.45
C PRO A 112 -17.04 5.16 11.84
N LYS A 113 -17.04 5.70 13.08
CA LYS A 113 -15.82 6.31 13.64
C LYS A 113 -14.74 5.23 13.67
N LYS A 114 -13.62 5.54 13.02
CA LYS A 114 -12.44 4.66 13.09
C LYS A 114 -11.96 4.66 14.54
N ASP A 115 -11.63 3.49 15.05
CA ASP A 115 -10.90 3.45 16.32
C ASP A 115 -9.59 4.21 16.12
N ALA A 116 -9.25 5.08 17.05
CA ALA A 116 -7.98 5.78 17.06
C ALA A 116 -6.89 4.74 17.35
N TYR A 117 -6.41 4.09 16.30
CA TYR A 117 -5.26 3.23 16.41
C TYR A 117 -4.02 4.11 16.43
N LEU A 118 -3.41 4.26 17.60
CA LEU A 118 -2.09 4.87 17.70
C LEU A 118 -1.11 3.96 16.94
N PRO A 119 -0.43 4.49 15.92
CA PRO A 119 0.54 3.69 15.17
C PRO A 119 1.57 3.12 16.15
N GLN A 120 1.77 1.83 16.11
CA GLN A 120 2.83 1.20 16.89
C GLN A 120 4.18 1.65 16.33
N VAL A 121 4.99 2.31 17.15
CA VAL A 121 6.37 2.66 16.87
C VAL A 121 7.25 1.70 17.67
N LEU A 122 8.21 1.06 17.02
CA LEU A 122 9.21 0.24 17.67
C LEU A 122 10.34 1.14 18.16
N LYS A 123 10.89 0.86 19.32
CA LYS A 123 12.11 1.51 19.78
C LYS A 123 13.31 1.13 18.89
N PRO A 124 14.36 1.96 18.76
CA PRO A 124 15.54 1.60 17.95
C PRO A 124 16.10 0.22 18.26
N ALA A 125 16.25 -0.13 19.55
CA ALA A 125 16.72 -1.45 19.98
C ALA A 125 15.79 -2.60 19.53
N GLU A 126 14.47 -2.40 19.54
CA GLU A 126 13.51 -3.42 19.08
C GLU A 126 13.58 -3.64 17.58
N VAL A 127 13.87 -2.59 16.80
CA VAL A 127 14.08 -2.73 15.35
C VAL A 127 15.38 -3.47 15.07
N VAL A 128 16.46 -3.14 15.78
CA VAL A 128 17.75 -3.85 15.67
C VAL A 128 17.55 -5.33 15.98
N GLU A 129 16.93 -5.65 17.10
CA GLU A 129 16.64 -7.03 17.51
C GLU A 129 15.79 -7.78 16.47
N LEU A 130 14.75 -7.11 15.93
CA LEU A 130 13.90 -7.68 14.87
C LEU A 130 14.73 -8.03 13.64
N LEU A 131 15.53 -7.11 13.16
CA LEU A 131 16.32 -7.26 11.95
C LEU A 131 17.45 -8.30 12.15
N GLU A 132 18.13 -8.30 13.27
CA GLU A 132 19.23 -9.22 13.57
C GLU A 132 18.79 -10.67 13.79
N ARG A 133 17.56 -10.87 14.22
CA ARG A 133 16.94 -12.22 14.34
C ARG A 133 16.67 -12.88 12.99
N ILE A 134 16.61 -12.13 11.90
CA ILE A 134 16.35 -12.73 10.59
C ILE A 134 17.57 -13.57 10.21
N PRO A 135 17.40 -14.88 10.01
CA PRO A 135 18.53 -15.74 9.65
C PRO A 135 19.19 -15.27 8.34
N ALA A 136 20.39 -15.73 8.09
CA ALA A 136 21.15 -15.48 6.85
C ALA A 136 21.67 -16.78 6.22
N GLY A 137 21.02 -17.91 6.53
CA GLY A 137 21.49 -19.24 6.10
C GLY A 137 20.98 -19.67 4.73
N THR A 138 19.82 -19.20 4.32
CA THR A 138 19.21 -19.57 3.02
C THR A 138 19.06 -18.36 2.10
N PRO A 139 18.93 -18.58 0.77
CA PRO A 139 18.62 -17.48 -0.18
C PRO A 139 17.40 -16.65 0.20
N LEU A 140 16.36 -17.28 0.75
CA LEU A 140 15.16 -16.60 1.21
C LEU A 140 15.39 -15.79 2.50
N ASP A 141 16.26 -16.24 3.37
CA ASP A 141 16.61 -15.50 4.59
C ASP A 141 17.46 -14.27 4.24
N LEU A 142 18.44 -14.41 3.34
CA LEU A 142 19.25 -13.30 2.83
C LEU A 142 18.36 -12.24 2.19
N ARG A 143 17.38 -12.66 1.37
CA ARG A 143 16.40 -11.76 0.78
C ARG A 143 15.59 -11.03 1.84
N ASP A 144 15.04 -11.75 2.80
CA ASP A 144 14.19 -11.16 3.85
C ASP A 144 14.99 -10.17 4.70
N ARG A 145 16.23 -10.50 5.05
CA ARG A 145 17.14 -9.61 5.76
C ARG A 145 17.37 -8.32 4.97
N ALA A 146 17.79 -8.43 3.71
CA ALA A 146 18.03 -7.28 2.84
C ALA A 146 16.78 -6.42 2.65
N MET A 147 15.64 -7.06 2.44
CA MET A 147 14.36 -6.40 2.23
C MET A 147 13.92 -5.58 3.45
N PHE A 148 14.06 -6.11 4.66
CA PHE A 148 13.60 -5.40 5.86
C PHE A 148 14.61 -4.40 6.38
N GLU A 149 15.93 -4.65 6.22
CA GLU A 149 16.94 -3.63 6.47
C GLU A 149 16.69 -2.40 5.57
N LEU A 150 16.48 -2.61 4.27
CA LEU A 150 16.20 -1.52 3.36
C LEU A 150 14.86 -0.84 3.66
N ALA A 151 13.81 -1.61 3.98
CA ALA A 151 12.50 -1.06 4.32
C ALA A 151 12.57 -0.11 5.51
N TYR A 152 13.38 -0.42 6.52
CA TYR A 152 13.60 0.44 7.66
C TYR A 152 14.58 1.58 7.35
N ALA A 153 15.73 1.30 6.76
CA ALA A 153 16.75 2.30 6.48
C ALA A 153 16.25 3.44 5.58
N ALA A 154 15.43 3.14 4.57
CA ALA A 154 14.91 4.13 3.61
C ALA A 154 13.42 4.48 3.83
N GLY A 155 12.78 3.98 4.87
CA GLY A 155 11.38 4.26 5.19
C GLY A 155 10.40 3.88 4.08
N LEU A 156 10.66 2.78 3.33
CA LEU A 156 9.90 2.44 2.13
C LEU A 156 8.50 1.91 2.43
N ARG A 157 7.53 2.25 1.55
CA ARG A 157 6.25 1.56 1.52
C ARG A 157 6.41 0.14 0.97
N ALA A 158 5.55 -0.79 1.39
CA ALA A 158 5.59 -2.16 0.85
C ALA A 158 5.48 -2.21 -0.68
N GLU A 159 4.77 -1.28 -1.28
CA GLU A 159 4.62 -1.18 -2.73
C GLU A 159 5.90 -0.67 -3.40
N GLU A 160 6.52 0.34 -2.83
CA GLU A 160 7.80 0.87 -3.28
C GLU A 160 8.87 -0.24 -3.23
N LEU A 161 8.91 -0.97 -2.10
CA LEU A 161 9.87 -2.05 -1.88
C LEU A 161 9.78 -3.18 -2.92
N VAL A 162 8.55 -3.63 -3.26
CA VAL A 162 8.38 -4.69 -4.26
C VAL A 162 8.59 -4.21 -5.69
N ASN A 163 8.50 -2.91 -5.95
CA ASN A 163 8.70 -2.34 -7.27
C ASN A 163 10.17 -2.01 -7.57
N LEU A 164 11.07 -2.14 -6.61
CA LEU A 164 12.49 -1.94 -6.86
C LEU A 164 13.01 -2.96 -7.87
N ASP A 165 13.76 -2.45 -8.83
CA ASP A 165 14.56 -3.22 -9.77
C ASP A 165 16.03 -3.24 -9.32
N THR A 166 16.84 -4.09 -9.90
CA THR A 166 18.28 -4.19 -9.59
C THR A 166 19.01 -2.89 -9.87
N ASP A 167 18.59 -2.14 -10.87
CA ASP A 167 19.15 -0.82 -11.23
C ASP A 167 18.57 0.34 -10.40
N SER A 168 17.63 0.07 -9.49
CA SER A 168 17.13 1.06 -8.54
C SER A 168 18.09 1.32 -7.38
N ALA A 169 19.00 0.39 -7.13
CA ALA A 169 19.97 0.45 -6.05
C ALA A 169 21.33 0.93 -6.58
N ASP A 170 21.84 2.01 -6.03
CA ASP A 170 23.15 2.58 -6.35
C ASP A 170 24.04 2.44 -5.11
N PRO A 171 24.88 1.37 -5.04
CA PRO A 171 25.74 1.15 -3.88
C PRO A 171 26.86 2.18 -3.76
N ASP A 172 27.37 2.75 -4.87
CA ASP A 172 28.45 3.73 -4.86
C ASP A 172 27.99 5.07 -4.27
N ALA A 173 26.75 5.45 -4.59
CA ALA A 173 26.14 6.63 -4.01
C ALA A 173 25.42 6.35 -2.66
N GLU A 174 25.32 5.08 -2.23
CA GLU A 174 24.54 4.63 -1.07
C GLU A 174 23.08 5.12 -1.08
N GLN A 175 22.45 5.05 -2.24
CA GLN A 175 21.13 5.59 -2.49
C GLN A 175 20.23 4.62 -3.25
N VAL A 176 18.94 4.70 -2.99
CA VAL A 176 17.92 3.92 -3.71
C VAL A 176 16.96 4.86 -4.41
N ARG A 177 16.77 4.67 -5.71
CA ARG A 177 15.77 5.37 -6.51
C ARG A 177 14.42 4.67 -6.33
N VAL A 178 13.45 5.39 -5.83
CA VAL A 178 12.13 4.87 -5.47
C VAL A 178 11.05 5.56 -6.31
N GLU A 179 10.22 4.76 -6.98
CA GLU A 179 9.06 5.26 -7.68
C GLU A 179 7.84 5.29 -6.73
N GLY A 180 7.24 6.46 -6.60
CA GLY A 180 6.06 6.69 -5.79
C GLY A 180 4.77 6.73 -6.62
N LYS A 181 3.67 7.05 -5.96
CA LYS A 181 2.35 7.17 -6.59
C LYS A 181 2.36 8.22 -7.71
N GLY A 182 1.88 7.84 -8.90
CA GLY A 182 1.76 8.74 -10.06
C GLY A 182 3.09 8.94 -10.82
N GLY A 183 4.01 7.97 -10.77
CA GLY A 183 5.27 8.01 -11.52
C GLY A 183 6.31 8.99 -10.96
N ARG A 184 6.07 9.55 -9.77
CA ARG A 184 7.06 10.44 -9.12
C ARG A 184 8.19 9.61 -8.54
N THR A 185 9.40 9.94 -8.92
CA THR A 185 10.62 9.32 -8.38
C THR A 185 11.24 10.19 -7.28
N ARG A 186 11.84 9.55 -6.30
CA ARG A 186 12.72 10.18 -5.31
C ARG A 186 13.93 9.28 -5.07
N VAL A 187 15.01 9.89 -4.63
CA VAL A 187 16.21 9.19 -4.19
C VAL A 187 16.26 9.25 -2.67
N VAL A 188 16.48 8.11 -2.03
CA VAL A 188 16.58 8.01 -0.58
C VAL A 188 17.90 7.35 -0.19
N PRO A 189 18.61 7.87 0.84
CA PRO A 189 19.79 7.22 1.36
C PRO A 189 19.42 5.90 2.04
N ALA A 190 20.35 4.96 2.07
CA ALA A 190 20.26 3.73 2.85
C ALA A 190 21.58 3.52 3.56
N GLY A 191 21.53 3.29 4.88
CA GLY A 191 22.74 3.15 5.70
C GLY A 191 23.50 1.85 5.43
N GLU A 192 24.71 1.79 5.97
CA GLU A 192 25.66 0.68 5.76
C GLU A 192 25.08 -0.71 6.04
N HIS A 193 24.25 -0.85 7.07
CA HIS A 193 23.63 -2.13 7.40
C HIS A 193 22.71 -2.64 6.28
N ALA A 194 21.95 -1.76 5.65
CA ALA A 194 21.10 -2.11 4.52
C ALA A 194 21.93 -2.52 3.31
N TRP A 195 22.99 -1.77 3.01
CA TRP A 195 23.88 -2.08 1.88
C TRP A 195 24.60 -3.40 2.06
N ARG A 196 25.15 -3.70 3.21
CA ARG A 196 25.73 -5.01 3.52
C ARG A 196 24.74 -6.15 3.34
N ALA A 197 23.49 -5.94 3.74
CA ALA A 197 22.46 -6.97 3.59
C ALA A 197 22.06 -7.14 2.11
N ILE A 198 21.92 -6.05 1.36
CA ILE A 198 21.64 -6.06 -0.10
C ILE A 198 22.76 -6.77 -0.85
N ASP A 199 24.01 -6.40 -0.60
CA ASP A 199 25.17 -7.02 -1.25
C ASP A 199 25.19 -8.55 -1.05
N ARG A 200 25.02 -9.00 0.20
CA ARG A 200 24.97 -10.45 0.50
C ARG A 200 23.80 -11.13 -0.22
N TYR A 201 22.68 -10.47 -0.32
CA TYR A 201 21.53 -11.03 -1.02
C TYR A 201 21.77 -11.08 -2.53
N VAL A 202 22.24 -9.99 -3.14
CA VAL A 202 22.48 -9.90 -4.58
C VAL A 202 23.56 -10.87 -5.04
N THR A 203 24.63 -11.03 -4.25
CA THR A 203 25.76 -11.88 -4.60
C THR A 203 25.52 -13.36 -4.32
N ARG A 204 24.82 -13.72 -3.24
CA ARG A 204 24.69 -15.11 -2.78
C ARG A 204 23.25 -15.64 -2.82
N GLY A 205 22.27 -14.81 -2.52
CA GLY A 205 20.89 -15.25 -2.39
C GLY A 205 20.09 -15.15 -3.69
N ARG A 206 20.18 -13.99 -4.36
CA ARG A 206 19.41 -13.70 -5.56
C ARG A 206 19.70 -14.67 -6.72
N PRO A 207 20.98 -15.03 -7.05
CA PRO A 207 21.26 -15.97 -8.12
C PRO A 207 20.62 -17.34 -7.94
N ALA A 208 20.48 -17.81 -6.70
CA ALA A 208 19.80 -19.07 -6.39
C ALA A 208 18.27 -19.02 -6.51
N LEU A 209 17.67 -17.82 -6.59
CA LEU A 209 16.25 -17.61 -6.75
C LEU A 209 15.88 -17.17 -8.17
N ASP A 210 16.81 -16.59 -8.91
CA ASP A 210 16.55 -16.02 -10.23
C ASP A 210 16.52 -17.11 -11.30
N ALA A 211 15.41 -17.19 -12.02
CA ALA A 211 15.30 -18.05 -13.20
C ALA A 211 15.93 -17.42 -14.46
N GLY A 212 16.61 -16.28 -14.34
CA GLY A 212 17.43 -15.67 -15.39
C GLY A 212 16.84 -14.46 -16.11
N GLU A 213 15.63 -14.00 -15.76
CA GLU A 213 14.94 -12.94 -16.53
C GLU A 213 14.33 -11.80 -15.70
N SER A 214 14.38 -11.87 -14.38
CA SER A 214 13.67 -10.89 -13.56
C SER A 214 14.54 -9.67 -13.27
N ARG A 215 14.05 -8.48 -13.64
CA ARG A 215 14.67 -7.20 -13.21
C ARG A 215 14.41 -6.87 -11.74
N ALA A 216 13.45 -7.54 -11.10
CA ALA A 216 13.09 -7.25 -9.70
C ALA A 216 14.28 -7.47 -8.77
N LEU A 217 14.49 -6.51 -7.86
CA LEU A 217 15.52 -6.65 -6.82
C LEU A 217 15.17 -7.82 -5.89
N PHE A 218 13.93 -7.88 -5.39
CA PHE A 218 13.50 -8.93 -4.46
C PHE A 218 12.61 -9.96 -5.12
N LEU A 219 13.08 -11.23 -5.09
CA LEU A 219 12.43 -12.35 -5.75
C LEU A 219 11.65 -13.24 -4.78
N SER A 220 10.59 -13.82 -5.27
CA SER A 220 9.87 -14.91 -4.60
C SER A 220 10.64 -16.22 -4.68
N LYS A 221 10.18 -17.26 -3.98
CA LYS A 221 10.71 -18.62 -4.08
C LYS A 221 10.72 -19.17 -5.53
N SER A 222 9.82 -18.66 -6.39
CA SER A 222 9.70 -19.08 -7.79
C SER A 222 10.35 -18.11 -8.78
N GLY A 223 11.30 -17.28 -8.34
CA GLY A 223 12.02 -16.34 -9.22
C GLY A 223 11.22 -15.12 -9.68
N ARG A 224 9.95 -14.97 -9.27
CA ARG A 224 9.09 -13.86 -9.68
C ARG A 224 9.19 -12.70 -8.69
N ARG A 225 8.88 -11.48 -9.14
CA ARG A 225 8.73 -10.30 -8.28
C ARG A 225 7.80 -10.59 -7.10
N LEU A 226 8.15 -10.13 -5.90
CA LEU A 226 7.29 -10.24 -4.72
C LEU A 226 6.02 -9.38 -4.86
N SER A 227 4.96 -9.83 -4.23
CA SER A 227 3.77 -9.00 -3.99
C SER A 227 3.86 -8.29 -2.62
N THR A 228 3.07 -7.23 -2.45
CA THR A 228 2.95 -6.56 -1.14
C THR A 228 2.37 -7.49 -0.06
N SER A 229 1.59 -8.49 -0.46
CA SER A 229 1.08 -9.54 0.44
C SER A 229 2.19 -10.46 0.93
N ASP A 230 3.16 -10.78 0.06
CA ASP A 230 4.34 -11.56 0.45
C ASP A 230 5.18 -10.81 1.46
N VAL A 231 5.45 -9.51 1.24
CA VAL A 231 6.20 -8.67 2.19
C VAL A 231 5.54 -8.68 3.56
N ARG A 232 4.21 -8.47 3.62
CA ARG A 232 3.46 -8.48 4.90
C ARG A 232 3.53 -9.84 5.59
N ARG A 233 3.34 -10.93 4.82
CA ARG A 233 3.40 -12.30 5.33
C ARG A 233 4.79 -12.61 5.87
N ARG A 234 5.84 -12.26 5.14
CA ARG A 234 7.23 -12.49 5.55
C ARG A 234 7.58 -11.70 6.81
N LEU A 235 7.21 -10.42 6.88
CA LEU A 235 7.46 -9.60 8.06
C LEU A 235 6.72 -10.17 9.30
N LYS A 236 5.46 -10.60 9.13
CA LYS A 236 4.71 -11.24 10.22
C LYS A 236 5.40 -12.51 10.74
N LEU A 237 5.98 -13.32 9.84
CA LEU A 237 6.74 -14.52 10.21
C LEU A 237 8.01 -14.18 11.01
N GLN A 238 8.76 -13.19 10.54
CA GLN A 238 10.03 -12.78 11.16
C GLN A 238 9.81 -12.05 12.49
N ALA A 239 8.81 -11.19 12.56
CA ALA A 239 8.53 -10.37 13.73
C ALA A 239 8.04 -11.20 14.94
N ARG A 240 7.46 -12.40 14.72
CA ARG A 240 6.86 -13.22 15.79
C ARG A 240 5.93 -12.46 16.76
N ARG A 241 5.53 -11.25 16.39
CA ARG A 241 4.70 -10.31 17.17
C ARG A 241 3.46 -9.91 16.38
N VAL A 242 2.34 -9.79 17.05
CA VAL A 242 1.11 -9.26 16.47
C VAL A 242 1.26 -7.74 16.26
N GLY A 243 0.81 -7.24 15.13
CA GLY A 243 0.74 -5.80 14.86
C GLY A 243 1.93 -5.20 14.11
N ILE A 244 3.06 -5.90 13.96
CA ILE A 244 4.18 -5.38 13.17
C ILE A 244 3.88 -5.53 11.67
N SER A 245 3.97 -4.43 10.96
CA SER A 245 3.70 -4.32 9.53
C SER A 245 4.78 -3.48 8.83
N PRO A 246 4.87 -3.46 7.50
CA PRO A 246 5.75 -2.53 6.80
C PRO A 246 5.47 -1.05 7.14
N HIS A 247 4.22 -0.70 7.48
CA HIS A 247 3.89 0.63 7.97
C HIS A 247 4.48 0.91 9.35
N THR A 248 4.58 -0.10 10.22
CA THR A 248 5.24 0.02 11.53
C THR A 248 6.71 0.38 11.37
N LEU A 249 7.45 -0.32 10.47
CA LEU A 249 8.86 0.01 10.19
C LEU A 249 9.02 1.43 9.65
N ARG A 250 8.16 1.84 8.72
CA ARG A 250 8.17 3.19 8.16
C ARG A 250 7.82 4.27 9.19
N HIS A 251 6.88 4.01 10.10
CA HIS A 251 6.57 4.91 11.21
C HIS A 251 7.74 5.02 12.18
N SER A 252 8.36 3.90 12.53
CA SER A 252 9.56 3.89 13.37
C SER A 252 10.71 4.67 12.73
N PHE A 253 10.94 4.48 11.42
CA PHE A 253 11.90 5.30 10.66
C PHE A 253 11.63 6.80 10.82
N ALA A 254 10.39 7.25 10.57
CA ALA A 254 10.04 8.66 10.65
C ALA A 254 10.22 9.23 12.08
N THR A 255 9.80 8.47 13.10
CA THR A 255 9.91 8.85 14.50
C THR A 255 11.36 8.91 14.92
N HIS A 256 12.19 7.93 14.57
CA HIS A 256 13.60 7.89 14.95
C HIS A 256 14.41 9.02 14.27
N LEU A 257 14.10 9.37 13.02
CA LEU A 257 14.70 10.55 12.40
C LEU A 257 14.33 11.84 13.14
N LEU A 258 13.06 11.97 13.53
CA LEU A 258 12.60 13.15 14.28
C LEU A 258 13.27 13.24 15.65
N GLU A 259 13.33 12.14 16.40
CA GLU A 259 14.00 12.04 17.69
C GLU A 259 15.53 12.29 17.57
N GLY A 260 16.12 11.86 16.45
CA GLY A 260 17.52 12.13 16.09
C GLY A 260 17.79 13.57 15.62
N GLY A 261 16.76 14.44 15.59
CA GLY A 261 16.91 15.86 15.29
C GLY A 261 16.78 16.24 13.82
N ALA A 262 16.30 15.33 12.95
CA ALA A 262 15.99 15.69 11.57
C ALA A 262 14.77 16.62 11.52
N ASP A 263 14.81 17.63 10.64
CA ASP A 263 13.68 18.52 10.43
C ASP A 263 12.51 17.82 9.71
N LEU A 264 11.28 18.24 10.03
CA LEU A 264 10.06 17.64 9.47
C LEU A 264 10.01 17.68 7.93
N ARG A 265 10.58 18.72 7.31
CA ARG A 265 10.60 18.85 5.86
C ARG A 265 11.49 17.78 5.23
N SER A 266 12.68 17.57 5.74
CA SER A 266 13.59 16.49 5.32
C SER A 266 12.92 15.11 5.47
N ILE A 267 12.24 14.86 6.59
CA ILE A 267 11.50 13.61 6.81
C ILE A 267 10.37 13.44 5.78
N GLN A 268 9.60 14.49 5.49
CA GLN A 268 8.53 14.45 4.49
C GLN A 268 9.06 14.21 3.08
N GLU A 269 10.19 14.80 2.72
CA GLU A 269 10.87 14.59 1.45
C GLU A 269 11.35 13.14 1.31
N LEU A 270 12.04 12.60 2.32
CA LEU A 270 12.47 11.19 2.35
C LEU A 270 11.28 10.23 2.24
N LEU A 271 10.18 10.53 2.91
CA LEU A 271 8.98 9.69 2.86
C LEU A 271 8.16 9.85 1.56
N GLY A 272 8.35 10.90 0.79
CA GLY A 272 7.58 11.19 -0.43
C GLY A 272 6.11 11.47 -0.11
N HIS A 273 5.83 12.43 0.78
CA HIS A 273 4.47 12.90 1.06
C HIS A 273 4.00 13.85 -0.03
N ALA A 274 2.83 13.62 -0.60
CA ALA A 274 2.31 14.30 -1.78
C ALA A 274 1.87 15.78 -1.55
N SER A 275 1.89 16.26 -0.32
CA SER A 275 1.32 17.59 0.01
C SER A 275 2.29 18.76 -0.20
N ILE A 276 3.54 18.53 -0.57
CA ILE A 276 4.44 19.59 -0.98
C ILE A 276 4.56 19.49 -2.50
N SER A 277 3.86 20.41 -3.17
CA SER A 277 3.80 20.54 -4.62
C SER A 277 5.17 20.78 -5.19
N THR A 278 5.31 20.34 -6.40
CA THR A 278 6.32 20.52 -7.42
C THR A 278 7.16 19.28 -7.67
N THR A 279 7.18 18.90 -8.91
CA THR A 279 8.19 18.08 -9.58
C THR A 279 9.53 18.81 -9.44
N GLN A 280 10.15 18.72 -8.27
CA GLN A 280 11.51 19.18 -8.10
C GLN A 280 12.43 18.08 -8.65
N THR A 281 13.11 18.39 -9.73
CA THR A 281 14.31 17.67 -10.14
C THR A 281 15.28 17.77 -8.96
N TYR A 282 15.52 16.65 -8.26
CA TYR A 282 16.46 16.62 -7.13
C TYR A 282 17.82 17.09 -7.60
N THR A 283 18.24 18.23 -7.13
CA THR A 283 19.59 18.75 -7.39
C THR A 283 20.60 18.00 -6.52
N ARG A 284 21.87 17.98 -6.95
CA ARG A 284 22.96 17.39 -6.15
C ARG A 284 23.04 17.99 -4.73
N VAL A 285 22.70 19.27 -4.58
CA VAL A 285 22.72 20.01 -3.30
C VAL A 285 21.63 19.50 -2.35
N GLU A 286 20.42 19.24 -2.84
CA GLU A 286 19.32 18.70 -2.03
C GLU A 286 19.61 17.27 -1.57
N SER A 287 20.18 16.43 -2.45
CA SER A 287 20.60 15.07 -2.09
C SER A 287 21.65 15.07 -0.99
N GLY A 288 22.62 15.99 -1.01
CA GLY A 288 23.64 16.13 0.03
C GLY A 288 23.07 16.53 1.38
N ARG A 289 22.11 17.47 1.39
CA ARG A 289 21.41 17.89 2.63
C ARG A 289 20.64 16.74 3.26
N LEU A 290 19.88 15.99 2.44
CA LEU A 290 19.10 14.84 2.93
C LEU A 290 20.01 13.73 3.46
N LYS A 291 21.13 13.45 2.79
CA LYS A 291 22.13 12.47 3.24
C LYS A 291 22.74 12.88 4.56
N THR A 292 23.09 14.16 4.75
CA THR A 292 23.62 14.69 6.01
C THR A 292 22.59 14.60 7.15
N ALA A 293 21.34 15.00 6.90
CA ALA A 293 20.27 14.88 7.88
C ALA A 293 20.04 13.43 8.28
N TYR A 294 20.02 12.52 7.31
CA TYR A 294 19.89 11.08 7.53
C TYR A 294 21.06 10.53 8.38
N ALA A 295 22.29 10.80 7.99
CA ALA A 295 23.48 10.30 8.68
C ALA A 295 23.60 10.76 10.15
N ARG A 296 23.07 11.94 10.46
CA ARG A 296 23.05 12.47 11.84
C ARG A 296 21.93 11.90 12.72
N SER A 297 20.84 11.49 12.11
CA SER A 297 19.59 11.24 12.84
C SER A 297 19.11 9.80 12.78
N HIS A 298 19.56 8.99 11.81
CA HIS A 298 19.08 7.62 11.67
C HIS A 298 19.92 6.64 12.52
N PRO A 299 19.32 5.76 13.34
CA PRO A 299 20.05 4.85 14.24
C PRO A 299 20.93 3.80 13.54
N ARG A 300 20.73 3.60 12.25
CA ARG A 300 21.49 2.66 11.39
C ARG A 300 21.97 3.33 10.10
N ALA A 301 22.38 4.59 10.20
CA ALA A 301 22.98 5.32 9.09
C ALA A 301 24.27 4.66 8.61
#